data_5250f726786b742805457dae61e3f068
#
_entry.id   5250f726786b742805457dae61e3f068
#
_cell.length_a   1.000
_cell.length_b   1.000
_cell.length_c   1.000
_cell.angle_alpha   90.00
_cell.angle_beta   90.00
_cell.angle_gamma   90.00
#
_symmetry.space_group_name_H-M   'P 1'
#
loop_
_entity.id
_entity.type
_entity.pdbx_description
1 polymer ?
#
loop_
_entity_poly.entity_id
_entity_poly.type
_entity_poly.pdbx_seq_one_letter_code
_entity_poly.pdbx_strand_id
1 'polypeptide(L)'
;NLFWKSYGLASVVKSSDPGENPGSAVNFPLNVLVAEGLLEYGFKSEAADLISRLMQGITQSHLREGAFRYSYHSDKGTGMGERNALNGLAPVNLFLKTLGLQIVTPHEIILHGFNPYPWPVTVKYRGTTILCQKDKTTVIFSDGQTTTVSEEGTHKVSMDRSSGS
;
A
#
# COMPACT_ATOMS: atom_id res chain seq x y z
N ASN A 1 13.66 13.76 -11.28
CA ASN A 1 13.59 13.62 -9.82
C ASN A 1 14.73 12.70 -9.34
N LEU A 2 15.69 13.25 -8.58
CA LEU A 2 16.95 12.55 -8.26
C LEU A 2 16.73 11.35 -7.33
N PHE A 3 15.79 11.43 -6.40
CA PHE A 3 15.53 10.40 -5.39
C PHE A 3 14.46 9.41 -5.81
N TRP A 4 13.50 9.80 -6.64
CA TRP A 4 12.38 8.95 -7.09
C TRP A 4 12.86 7.97 -8.15
N LYS A 5 12.97 6.69 -7.80
CA LYS A 5 13.52 5.62 -8.63
C LYS A 5 12.46 4.57 -9.00
N SER A 6 12.85 3.59 -9.79
CA SER A 6 11.92 2.56 -10.28
C SER A 6 11.24 1.75 -9.16
N TYR A 7 11.94 1.54 -8.04
CA TYR A 7 11.47 0.68 -6.94
C TYR A 7 11.31 1.42 -5.60
N GLY A 8 11.23 2.75 -5.62
CA GLY A 8 11.02 3.59 -4.44
C GLY A 8 11.97 4.77 -4.37
N LEU A 9 12.04 5.41 -3.20
CA LEU A 9 12.98 6.50 -2.96
C LEU A 9 14.34 5.94 -2.54
N ALA A 10 15.38 6.32 -3.27
CA ALA A 10 16.75 6.01 -2.89
C ALA A 10 17.16 6.84 -1.68
N SER A 11 17.92 6.24 -0.76
CA SER A 11 18.39 6.91 0.46
C SER A 11 19.38 8.04 0.18
N VAL A 12 20.14 7.93 -0.91
CA VAL A 12 21.16 8.92 -1.32
C VAL A 12 21.16 9.09 -2.84
N VAL A 13 21.43 10.27 -3.34
CA VAL A 13 21.73 10.51 -4.76
C VAL A 13 23.07 9.83 -5.10
N LYS A 14 23.19 9.16 -6.25
CA LYS A 14 24.40 8.46 -6.69
C LYS A 14 25.67 9.25 -6.35
N SER A 15 26.53 8.66 -5.52
CA SER A 15 27.93 9.08 -5.47
C SER A 15 28.66 8.53 -6.70
N SER A 16 29.69 9.21 -7.14
CA SER A 16 30.50 8.91 -8.32
C SER A 16 31.35 7.63 -8.19
N ASP A 17 31.21 6.86 -7.13
CA ASP A 17 32.03 5.68 -6.85
C ASP A 17 31.35 4.39 -7.37
N PRO A 18 32.02 3.58 -8.25
CA PRO A 18 31.42 2.42 -8.92
C PRO A 18 31.32 1.15 -8.04
N GLY A 19 31.71 1.20 -6.77
CA GLY A 19 31.50 0.09 -5.81
C GLY A 19 30.04 -0.12 -5.44
N GLU A 20 29.69 -1.20 -4.73
CA GLU A 20 28.35 -1.44 -4.19
C GLU A 20 27.90 -0.21 -3.39
N ASN A 21 27.17 0.67 -4.05
CA ASN A 21 26.82 1.96 -3.50
C ASN A 21 25.63 1.80 -2.55
N PRO A 22 25.82 1.90 -1.22
CA PRO A 22 24.71 1.83 -0.27
C PRO A 22 23.64 2.91 -0.53
N GLY A 23 23.98 3.97 -1.30
CA GLY A 23 23.04 4.99 -1.74
C GLY A 23 21.98 4.54 -2.73
N SER A 24 22.18 3.41 -3.44
CA SER A 24 21.16 2.83 -4.32
C SER A 24 20.13 1.96 -3.57
N ALA A 25 20.24 1.83 -2.27
CA ALA A 25 19.31 1.07 -1.46
C ALA A 25 18.02 1.86 -1.19
N VAL A 26 16.89 1.19 -1.39
CA VAL A 26 15.58 1.62 -0.93
C VAL A 26 15.40 1.12 0.50
N ASN A 27 15.44 2.04 1.45
CA ASN A 27 15.15 1.76 2.86
C ASN A 27 13.63 1.81 3.07
N PHE A 28 13.03 0.67 3.39
CA PHE A 28 11.58 0.56 3.52
C PHE A 28 10.99 1.44 4.63
N PRO A 29 11.49 1.41 5.87
CA PRO A 29 10.98 2.28 6.94
C PRO A 29 10.96 3.76 6.56
N LEU A 30 12.01 4.28 5.92
CA LEU A 30 12.04 5.67 5.46
C LEU A 30 11.02 5.94 4.35
N ASN A 31 10.87 5.02 3.40
CA ASN A 31 9.88 5.15 2.33
C ASN A 31 8.45 5.10 2.88
N VAL A 32 8.19 4.26 3.89
CA VAL A 32 6.89 4.20 4.58
C VAL A 32 6.58 5.52 5.26
N LEU A 33 7.53 6.11 6.00
CA LEU A 33 7.36 7.43 6.62
C LEU A 33 7.07 8.53 5.60
N VAL A 34 7.78 8.53 4.46
CA VAL A 34 7.51 9.50 3.38
C VAL A 34 6.11 9.29 2.80
N ALA A 35 5.69 8.05 2.55
CA ALA A 35 4.36 7.76 2.02
C ALA A 35 3.26 8.14 3.01
N GLU A 36 3.45 7.93 4.31
CA GLU A 36 2.53 8.41 5.36
C GLU A 36 2.45 9.94 5.35
N GLY A 37 3.59 10.65 5.28
CA GLY A 37 3.61 12.10 5.14
C GLY A 37 2.88 12.60 3.89
N LEU A 38 3.06 11.93 2.75
CA LEU A 38 2.33 12.27 1.52
C LEU A 38 0.81 12.13 1.71
N LEU A 39 0.34 11.08 2.37
CA LEU A 39 -1.09 10.89 2.67
C LEU A 39 -1.62 11.98 3.61
N GLU A 40 -0.89 12.32 4.67
CA GLU A 40 -1.28 13.36 5.63
C GLU A 40 -1.41 14.75 4.98
N TYR A 41 -0.57 15.04 3.99
CA TYR A 41 -0.62 16.30 3.22
C TYR A 41 -1.53 16.23 1.97
N GLY A 42 -2.28 15.15 1.78
CA GLY A 42 -3.24 15.01 0.68
C GLY A 42 -2.64 14.58 -0.67
N PHE A 43 -1.35 14.26 -0.75
CA PHE A 43 -0.67 13.78 -1.96
C PHE A 43 -0.92 12.28 -2.19
N LYS A 44 -2.19 11.92 -2.32
CA LYS A 44 -2.64 10.52 -2.37
C LYS A 44 -2.12 9.77 -3.60
N SER A 45 -2.02 10.45 -4.75
CA SER A 45 -1.49 9.87 -5.99
C SER A 45 -0.01 9.54 -5.89
N GLU A 46 0.78 10.42 -5.30
CA GLU A 46 2.21 10.26 -5.09
C GLU A 46 2.48 9.14 -4.08
N ALA A 47 1.69 9.08 -3.01
CA ALA A 47 1.77 7.98 -2.06
C ALA A 47 1.46 6.64 -2.74
N ALA A 48 0.43 6.58 -3.59
CA ALA A 48 0.07 5.37 -4.33
C ALA A 48 1.18 4.94 -5.30
N ASP A 49 1.80 5.87 -6.02
CA ASP A 49 2.93 5.58 -6.90
C ASP A 49 4.12 5.04 -6.10
N LEU A 50 4.47 5.68 -4.97
CA LEU A 50 5.55 5.21 -4.10
C LEU A 50 5.29 3.79 -3.60
N ILE A 51 4.11 3.53 -3.07
CA ILE A 51 3.74 2.20 -2.56
C ILE A 51 3.77 1.15 -3.67
N SER A 52 3.27 1.49 -4.88
CA SER A 52 3.33 0.58 -6.03
C SER A 52 4.76 0.16 -6.37
N ARG A 53 5.70 1.10 -6.37
CA ARG A 53 7.13 0.86 -6.62
C ARG A 53 7.74 -0.04 -5.55
N LEU A 54 7.44 0.22 -4.27
CA LEU A 54 7.90 -0.61 -3.15
C LEU A 54 7.38 -2.04 -3.27
N MET A 55 6.08 -2.21 -3.51
CA MET A 55 5.45 -3.52 -3.67
C MET A 55 6.02 -4.28 -4.87
N GLN A 56 6.32 -3.59 -5.97
CA GLN A 56 6.96 -4.20 -7.13
C GLN A 56 8.37 -4.71 -6.81
N GLY A 57 9.19 -3.95 -6.08
CA GLY A 57 10.50 -4.38 -5.63
C GLY A 57 10.45 -5.63 -4.75
N ILE A 58 9.54 -5.65 -3.75
CA ILE A 58 9.31 -6.82 -2.90
C ILE A 58 8.91 -8.04 -3.74
N THR A 59 7.91 -7.87 -4.60
CA THR A 59 7.37 -8.97 -5.42
C THR A 59 8.43 -9.55 -6.33
N GLN A 60 9.20 -8.71 -7.02
CA GLN A 60 10.28 -9.18 -7.89
C GLN A 60 11.36 -9.94 -7.13
N SER A 61 11.80 -9.41 -5.99
CA SER A 61 12.79 -10.09 -5.18
C SER A 61 12.25 -11.41 -4.63
N HIS A 62 11.01 -11.42 -4.13
CA HIS A 62 10.39 -12.64 -3.62
C HIS A 62 10.23 -13.72 -4.69
N LEU A 63 9.81 -13.36 -5.90
CA LEU A 63 9.69 -14.30 -7.03
C LEU A 63 11.05 -14.90 -7.45
N ARG A 64 12.13 -14.11 -7.36
CA ARG A 64 13.48 -14.58 -7.74
C ARG A 64 14.17 -15.41 -6.66
N GLU A 65 13.98 -15.05 -5.40
CA GLU A 65 14.80 -15.51 -4.28
C GLU A 65 14.03 -16.29 -3.22
N GLY A 66 12.69 -16.26 -3.27
CA GLY A 66 11.81 -16.88 -2.27
C GLY A 66 11.93 -16.24 -0.87
N ALA A 67 12.36 -14.97 -0.80
CA ALA A 67 12.63 -14.32 0.48
C ALA A 67 12.38 -12.82 0.43
N PHE A 68 11.95 -12.26 1.56
CA PHE A 68 12.03 -10.83 1.82
C PHE A 68 13.47 -10.44 2.16
N ARG A 69 13.86 -9.21 1.84
CA ARG A 69 15.20 -8.68 2.06
C ARG A 69 15.16 -7.42 2.91
N TYR A 70 16.27 -7.13 3.58
CA TYR A 70 16.41 -5.94 4.42
C TYR A 70 16.14 -4.63 3.65
N SER A 71 16.63 -4.56 2.41
CA SER A 71 16.43 -3.44 1.49
C SER A 71 16.41 -3.95 0.04
N TYR A 72 16.12 -3.06 -0.90
CA TYR A 72 16.05 -3.39 -2.32
C TYR A 72 16.81 -2.36 -3.15
N HIS A 73 17.40 -2.80 -4.24
CA HIS A 73 18.12 -1.90 -5.15
C HIS A 73 17.13 -1.00 -5.89
N SER A 74 17.34 0.30 -5.85
CA SER A 74 16.41 1.34 -6.33
C SER A 74 16.08 1.25 -7.82
N ASP A 75 17.01 0.77 -8.65
CA ASP A 75 16.86 0.70 -10.10
C ASP A 75 16.67 -0.73 -10.62
N LYS A 76 17.09 -1.76 -9.87
CA LYS A 76 17.06 -3.18 -10.29
C LYS A 76 15.99 -4.00 -9.59
N GLY A 77 15.46 -3.54 -8.44
CA GLY A 77 14.51 -4.27 -7.62
C GLY A 77 15.06 -5.57 -7.03
N THR A 78 16.39 -5.77 -7.05
CA THR A 78 17.03 -6.94 -6.43
C THR A 78 17.11 -6.74 -4.92
N GLY A 79 16.88 -7.81 -4.17
CA GLY A 79 17.01 -7.79 -2.73
C GLY A 79 18.45 -7.60 -2.27
N MET A 80 18.64 -6.86 -1.19
CA MET A 80 19.94 -6.53 -0.59
C MET A 80 19.91 -6.77 0.91
N GLY A 81 21.05 -7.14 1.47
CA GLY A 81 21.19 -7.38 2.89
C GLY A 81 20.59 -8.70 3.37
N GLU A 82 20.17 -8.75 4.62
CA GLU A 82 19.68 -9.95 5.29
C GLU A 82 18.40 -10.51 4.67
N ARG A 83 18.29 -11.84 4.60
CA ARG A 83 17.08 -12.55 4.16
C ARG A 83 16.05 -12.60 5.29
N ASN A 84 14.78 -12.50 4.92
CA ASN A 84 13.64 -12.56 5.85
C ASN A 84 13.69 -11.50 6.96
N ALA A 85 14.32 -10.36 6.65
CA ALA A 85 14.34 -9.22 7.55
C ALA A 85 12.94 -8.59 7.67
N LEU A 86 12.49 -8.32 8.89
CA LEU A 86 11.18 -7.70 9.16
C LEU A 86 11.03 -6.33 8.47
N ASN A 87 12.11 -5.59 8.33
CA ASN A 87 12.13 -4.28 7.67
C ASN A 87 11.78 -4.34 6.17
N GLY A 88 11.86 -5.51 5.55
CA GLY A 88 11.54 -5.72 4.13
C GLY A 88 10.14 -6.23 3.87
N LEU A 89 9.27 -6.28 4.89
CA LEU A 89 7.90 -6.74 4.74
C LEU A 89 7.02 -5.72 4.02
N ALA A 90 6.03 -6.23 3.29
CA ALA A 90 5.08 -5.39 2.57
C ALA A 90 4.29 -4.47 3.52
N PRO A 91 4.19 -3.16 3.24
CA PRO A 91 3.49 -2.20 4.07
C PRO A 91 1.96 -2.28 3.86
N VAL A 92 1.33 -3.40 4.22
CA VAL A 92 -0.09 -3.68 3.95
C VAL A 92 -1.01 -2.63 4.56
N ASN A 93 -0.73 -2.18 5.78
CA ASN A 93 -1.55 -1.16 6.44
C ASN A 93 -1.51 0.17 5.68
N LEU A 94 -0.34 0.57 5.20
CA LEU A 94 -0.18 1.77 4.40
C LEU A 94 -0.89 1.64 3.04
N PHE A 95 -0.85 0.46 2.43
CA PHE A 95 -1.62 0.16 1.21
C PHE A 95 -3.13 0.33 1.44
N LEU A 96 -3.67 -0.18 2.55
CA LEU A 96 -5.09 0.00 2.90
C LEU A 96 -5.42 1.47 3.16
N LYS A 97 -4.58 2.22 3.88
CA LYS A 97 -4.74 3.66 4.07
C LYS A 97 -4.78 4.41 2.73
N THR A 98 -3.92 4.04 1.79
CA THR A 98 -3.89 4.66 0.45
C THR A 98 -5.14 4.36 -0.35
N LEU A 99 -5.74 3.19 -0.21
CA LEU A 99 -7.07 2.88 -0.75
C LEU A 99 -8.19 3.69 -0.09
N GLY A 100 -7.90 4.37 1.02
CA GLY A 100 -8.89 5.04 1.84
C GLY A 100 -9.69 4.08 2.72
N LEU A 101 -9.12 2.92 3.05
CA LEU A 101 -9.80 1.92 3.86
C LEU A 101 -9.31 1.94 5.31
N GLN A 102 -10.25 2.11 6.24
CA GLN A 102 -10.06 1.82 7.65
C GLN A 102 -11.06 0.75 8.08
N ILE A 103 -10.57 -0.47 8.25
CA ILE A 103 -11.38 -1.59 8.74
C ILE A 103 -11.38 -1.52 10.26
N VAL A 104 -12.51 -1.08 10.85
CA VAL A 104 -12.68 -0.98 12.31
C VAL A 104 -13.03 -2.35 12.88
N THR A 105 -14.04 -3.00 12.29
CA THR A 105 -14.45 -4.37 12.58
C THR A 105 -14.89 -5.07 11.28
N PRO A 106 -15.15 -6.38 11.28
CA PRO A 106 -15.75 -7.05 10.12
C PRO A 106 -17.12 -6.51 9.72
N HIS A 107 -17.78 -5.77 10.62
CA HIS A 107 -19.11 -5.20 10.45
C HIS A 107 -19.12 -3.68 10.33
N GLU A 108 -17.96 -3.04 10.40
CA GLU A 108 -17.83 -1.58 10.35
C GLU A 108 -16.56 -1.18 9.61
N ILE A 109 -16.73 -0.40 8.56
CA ILE A 109 -15.66 0.09 7.69
C ILE A 109 -15.81 1.59 7.52
N ILE A 110 -14.72 2.33 7.61
CA ILE A 110 -14.68 3.74 7.27
C ILE A 110 -13.95 3.88 5.94
N LEU A 111 -14.57 4.61 5.02
CA LEU A 111 -14.05 4.90 3.68
C LEU A 111 -13.62 6.35 3.63
N HIS A 112 -12.41 6.63 3.13
CA HIS A 112 -11.84 7.97 2.93
C HIS A 112 -11.50 8.19 1.46
N GLY A 113 -12.49 8.64 0.67
CA GLY A 113 -12.36 8.82 -0.78
C GLY A 113 -12.21 7.49 -1.53
N PHE A 114 -11.62 7.54 -2.73
CA PHE A 114 -11.59 6.42 -3.67
C PHE A 114 -10.18 5.87 -3.89
N ASN A 115 -10.15 4.73 -4.61
CA ASN A 115 -8.93 4.06 -5.01
C ASN A 115 -8.06 4.94 -5.94
N PRO A 116 -6.84 5.30 -5.57
CA PRO A 116 -5.95 6.10 -6.42
C PRO A 116 -5.19 5.26 -7.46
N TYR A 117 -5.23 3.93 -7.35
CA TYR A 117 -4.54 3.04 -8.29
C TYR A 117 -5.28 2.97 -9.63
N PRO A 118 -4.59 2.76 -10.77
CA PRO A 118 -5.21 2.64 -12.07
C PRO A 118 -5.96 1.32 -12.31
N TRP A 119 -5.91 0.40 -11.36
CA TRP A 119 -6.62 -0.88 -11.39
C TRP A 119 -7.57 -1.02 -10.20
N PRO A 120 -8.66 -1.79 -10.33
CA PRO A 120 -9.54 -2.07 -9.20
C PRO A 120 -8.83 -2.98 -8.19
N VAL A 121 -9.14 -2.77 -6.91
CA VAL A 121 -8.59 -3.57 -5.81
C VAL A 121 -9.73 -4.24 -5.05
N THR A 122 -9.56 -5.53 -4.77
CA THR A 122 -10.49 -6.29 -3.92
C THR A 122 -9.79 -6.64 -2.62
N VAL A 123 -10.37 -6.21 -1.51
CA VAL A 123 -9.93 -6.59 -0.16
C VAL A 123 -10.95 -7.54 0.44
N LYS A 124 -10.48 -8.69 0.95
CA LYS A 124 -11.32 -9.66 1.67
C LYS A 124 -10.84 -9.77 3.11
N TYR A 125 -11.75 -9.57 4.04
CA TYR A 125 -11.45 -9.64 5.46
C TYR A 125 -12.62 -10.22 6.25
N ARG A 126 -12.42 -11.37 6.88
CA ARG A 126 -13.38 -12.05 7.77
C ARG A 126 -14.80 -12.12 7.21
N GLY A 127 -14.94 -12.56 5.96
CA GLY A 127 -16.24 -12.70 5.29
C GLY A 127 -16.74 -11.43 4.60
N THR A 128 -16.15 -10.27 4.89
CA THR A 128 -16.48 -9.03 4.19
C THR A 128 -15.60 -8.85 2.97
N THR A 129 -16.19 -8.44 1.84
CA THR A 129 -15.51 -8.14 0.59
C THR A 129 -15.67 -6.65 0.27
N ILE A 130 -14.56 -5.96 -0.02
CA ILE A 130 -14.54 -4.55 -0.37
C ILE A 130 -13.97 -4.40 -1.77
N LEU A 131 -14.75 -3.85 -2.68
CA LEU A 131 -14.36 -3.60 -4.07
C LEU A 131 -14.06 -2.11 -4.23
N CYS A 132 -12.78 -1.77 -4.30
CA CYS A 132 -12.30 -0.40 -4.44
C CYS A 132 -12.08 -0.09 -5.92
N GLN A 133 -12.92 0.78 -6.49
CA GLN A 133 -12.82 1.27 -7.87
C GLN A 133 -12.42 2.76 -7.87
N LYS A 134 -12.17 3.31 -9.02
CA LYS A 134 -11.71 4.70 -9.19
C LYS A 134 -12.74 5.74 -8.74
N ASP A 135 -14.02 5.42 -8.91
CA ASP A 135 -15.17 6.32 -8.73
C ASP A 135 -16.17 5.85 -7.67
N LYS A 136 -15.95 4.65 -7.12
CA LYS A 136 -16.83 4.08 -6.11
C LYS A 136 -16.15 2.97 -5.32
N THR A 137 -16.66 2.74 -4.11
CA THR A 137 -16.30 1.59 -3.29
C THR A 137 -17.55 0.82 -2.91
N THR A 138 -17.56 -0.49 -3.16
CA THR A 138 -18.67 -1.39 -2.78
C THR A 138 -18.21 -2.30 -1.65
N VAL A 139 -18.98 -2.32 -0.57
CA VAL A 139 -18.78 -3.21 0.58
C VAL A 139 -19.86 -4.27 0.57
N ILE A 140 -19.47 -5.53 0.62
CA ILE A 140 -20.35 -6.69 0.71
C ILE A 140 -20.04 -7.39 2.02
N PHE A 141 -20.97 -7.35 2.96
CA PHE A 141 -20.83 -7.98 4.27
C PHE A 141 -21.06 -9.50 4.22
N SER A 142 -20.71 -10.19 5.29
CA SER A 142 -20.79 -11.65 5.38
C SER A 142 -22.22 -12.20 5.31
N ASP A 143 -23.23 -11.39 5.61
CA ASP A 143 -24.67 -11.72 5.49
C ASP A 143 -25.25 -11.44 4.09
N GLY A 144 -24.44 -10.90 3.18
CA GLY A 144 -24.83 -10.51 1.82
C GLY A 144 -25.32 -9.09 1.68
N GLN A 145 -25.44 -8.32 2.77
CA GLN A 145 -25.76 -6.88 2.66
C GLN A 145 -24.68 -6.18 1.84
N THR A 146 -25.12 -5.29 0.95
CA THR A 146 -24.22 -4.57 0.03
C THR A 146 -24.47 -3.08 0.11
N THR A 147 -23.42 -2.31 0.31
CA THR A 147 -23.46 -0.84 0.30
C THR A 147 -22.44 -0.33 -0.71
N THR A 148 -22.86 0.59 -1.57
CA THR A 148 -21.98 1.27 -2.53
C THR A 148 -21.90 2.75 -2.20
N VAL A 149 -20.68 3.26 -2.09
CA VAL A 149 -20.35 4.68 -1.89
C VAL A 149 -19.71 5.20 -3.18
N SER A 150 -20.33 6.24 -3.76
CA SER A 150 -19.89 6.91 -5.00
C SER A 150 -19.69 8.42 -4.80
N GLU A 151 -19.74 8.90 -3.57
CA GLU A 151 -19.46 10.28 -3.20
C GLU A 151 -18.11 10.41 -2.51
N GLU A 152 -17.41 11.52 -2.78
CA GLU A 152 -16.17 11.82 -2.09
C GLU A 152 -16.42 12.17 -0.63
N GLY A 153 -15.40 11.96 0.22
CA GLY A 153 -15.46 12.27 1.63
C GLY A 153 -15.23 11.07 2.53
N THR A 154 -15.64 11.21 3.78
CA THR A 154 -15.56 10.15 4.78
C THR A 154 -16.93 9.53 5.00
N HIS A 155 -17.02 8.23 4.77
CA HIS A 155 -18.26 7.48 4.92
C HIS A 155 -18.07 6.31 5.87
N LYS A 156 -18.94 6.22 6.87
CA LYS A 156 -19.03 5.06 7.73
C LYS A 156 -20.06 4.09 7.17
N VAL A 157 -19.61 2.89 6.85
CA VAL A 157 -20.45 1.79 6.36
C VAL A 157 -20.52 0.70 7.41
N SER A 158 -21.73 0.39 7.86
CA SER A 158 -21.97 -0.62 8.90
C SER A 158 -22.98 -1.64 8.40
N MET A 159 -22.78 -2.90 8.79
CA MET A 159 -23.80 -3.93 8.62
C MET A 159 -24.99 -3.63 9.50
N ASP A 160 -26.18 -3.55 8.93
CA ASP A 160 -27.41 -3.38 9.71
C ASP A 160 -27.63 -4.66 10.54
N ARG A 161 -27.56 -4.52 11.84
CA ARG A 161 -28.05 -5.56 12.73
C ARG A 161 -29.57 -5.49 12.68
N SER A 162 -30.19 -6.20 11.74
CA SER A 162 -31.62 -6.47 11.87
C SER A 162 -31.81 -7.07 13.24
N SER A 163 -32.52 -6.33 14.11
CA SER A 163 -32.97 -6.77 15.41
C SER A 163 -33.73 -8.09 15.22
N GLY A 164 -33.02 -9.20 15.39
CA GLY A 164 -33.65 -10.51 15.54
C GLY A 164 -34.45 -10.45 16.85
N SER A 165 -35.76 -10.31 16.69
CA SER A 165 -36.77 -10.53 17.72
C SER A 165 -36.95 -12.03 17.90
#